data_1bfe94d9a3b8bd8aac481d8a34a8cab1
#
_entry.id   1bfe94d9a3b8bd8aac481d8a34a8cab1
#
_cell.length_a   1.000
_cell.length_b   1.000
_cell.length_c   1.000
_cell.angle_alpha   90.00
_cell.angle_beta   90.00
_cell.angle_gamma   90.00
#
_symmetry.space_group_name_H-M   'P 1'
#
loop_
_entity.id
_entity.type
_entity.pdbx_description
1 polymer ?
#
loop_
_entity_poly.entity_id
_entity_poly.type
_entity_poly.pdbx_seq_one_letter_code
_entity_poly.pdbx_strand_id
1 'polypeptide(L)'
;MACTLVYVIFLLYLCTRKGKSKLKINYTMANYKWSFANVGGVTRVRIHDAEDIRHLGELDKKMWTVLSCPTTGLEISEESLRLIDLDGDGQLRVKEVVATAEWLCAALKDPQSLFEQKDELALDNIADEAIKAVAEPLAKDGKVSLADVDAAIAAVTIEEQAVPAAPLEADVIAAYKEKSADYAAYFEQEKLQKLGLAVIPEDAVKPGMKEKDFIAMGAQIAEWEAAKTAAESANAEALAAAKAVFEPLRKLLLLHRDFYRLLRNFVTLEDFYDQDEATIASFQAGTLIIDQRACHLCIRVHDMSKHDAQAPLSGIYLLYCNCINKKTGKTLQIVAAMTQGEIKNLSIGKNAVFYDNDGLDYDATVTKIIDNPISIRQAFWTPYRKLANWIEEKINKSAAEKDAKAFDDLTAKADAAAADPAAEKKPAFDIAKFAGIFAAIGMALGMIGTALAAVAKGMSGFLWWQYVIVFVCILLVISGPSMIMAYMKLRRRNLAPVLNANGWAVNADAIISVPFGRTLTEQVAFPIIKIKKKGLKPWAKWLIALCVIAIILGIVCLVLHLCGFCWHCFCFH
;
A
#
# COMPACT_ATOMS: atom_id res chain seq x y z
N MET A 1 16.70 10.96 43.44
CA MET A 1 16.82 9.52 43.74
C MET A 1 15.90 8.63 42.88
N ALA A 2 14.63 8.95 42.68
CA ALA A 2 13.73 8.11 41.88
C ALA A 2 14.14 7.94 40.38
N CYS A 3 14.63 8.99 39.72
CA CYS A 3 15.07 8.90 38.33
C CYS A 3 16.32 8.07 38.11
N THR A 4 17.24 8.05 39.07
CA THR A 4 18.46 7.24 38.99
C THR A 4 18.14 5.74 39.12
N LEU A 5 17.14 5.40 39.93
CA LEU A 5 16.70 4.02 40.13
C LEU A 5 16.03 3.45 38.86
N VAL A 6 15.22 4.23 38.16
CA VAL A 6 14.56 3.82 36.90
C VAL A 6 15.61 3.62 35.80
N TYR A 7 16.65 4.44 35.75
CA TYR A 7 17.73 4.32 34.77
C TYR A 7 18.60 3.10 35.02
N VAL A 8 18.87 2.79 36.28
CA VAL A 8 19.63 1.59 36.69
C VAL A 8 18.81 0.32 36.44
N ILE A 9 17.50 0.33 36.72
CA ILE A 9 16.61 -0.80 36.44
C ILE A 9 16.50 -1.04 34.93
N PHE A 10 16.44 0.04 34.12
CA PHE A 10 16.41 -0.07 32.67
C PHE A 10 17.73 -0.60 32.08
N LEU A 11 18.88 -0.18 32.62
CA LEU A 11 20.18 -0.71 32.24
C LEU A 11 20.36 -2.18 32.68
N LEU A 12 19.89 -2.56 33.84
CA LEU A 12 19.87 -3.96 34.31
C LEU A 12 18.95 -4.84 33.47
N TYR A 13 17.78 -4.33 33.04
CA TYR A 13 16.88 -5.03 32.12
C TYR A 13 17.51 -5.24 30.73
N LEU A 14 18.31 -4.28 30.26
CA LEU A 14 19.05 -4.43 28.99
C LEU A 14 20.24 -5.39 29.11
N CYS A 15 20.91 -5.48 30.27
CA CYS A 15 22.00 -6.41 30.50
C CYS A 15 21.54 -7.85 30.71
N THR A 16 20.41 -8.08 31.36
CA THR A 16 19.89 -9.45 31.64
C THR A 16 19.36 -10.15 30.39
N ARG A 17 19.09 -9.45 29.30
CA ARG A 17 18.58 -10.04 28.04
C ARG A 17 19.68 -10.67 27.16
N LYS A 18 20.96 -10.66 27.56
CA LYS A 18 22.07 -11.34 26.86
C LYS A 18 22.26 -12.81 27.25
N GLY A 19 21.44 -13.34 28.13
CA GLY A 19 21.39 -14.77 28.43
C GLY A 19 20.69 -15.56 27.33
N LYS A 20 21.43 -15.96 26.29
CA LYS A 20 20.99 -16.99 25.35
C LYS A 20 20.81 -18.31 26.11
N SER A 21 19.60 -18.60 26.58
CA SER A 21 19.22 -19.97 26.84
C SER A 21 19.19 -20.70 25.50
N LYS A 22 20.18 -21.50 25.22
CA LYS A 22 20.14 -22.53 24.18
C LYS A 22 19.09 -23.56 24.62
N LEU A 23 17.81 -23.28 24.33
CA LEU A 23 16.80 -24.33 24.31
C LEU A 23 17.18 -25.23 23.14
N LYS A 24 17.81 -26.38 23.43
CA LYS A 24 17.91 -27.50 22.51
C LYS A 24 16.51 -28.08 22.37
N ILE A 25 15.70 -27.51 21.45
CA ILE A 25 14.50 -28.17 20.98
C ILE A 25 15.00 -29.24 20.00
N ASN A 26 15.01 -30.51 20.44
CA ASN A 26 15.18 -31.63 19.54
C ASN A 26 13.91 -31.71 18.67
N TYR A 27 13.91 -31.02 17.51
CA TYR A 27 13.01 -31.37 16.43
C TYR A 27 13.56 -32.66 15.81
N THR A 28 12.75 -33.71 15.81
CA THR A 28 12.90 -34.83 14.88
C THR A 28 12.61 -34.28 13.50
N MET A 29 13.63 -33.70 12.88
CA MET A 29 13.58 -33.28 11.48
C MET A 29 13.57 -34.52 10.62
N ALA A 30 12.77 -34.54 9.56
CA ALA A 30 12.89 -35.43 8.43
C ALA A 30 14.37 -35.56 8.01
N ASN A 31 14.74 -36.65 7.35
CA ASN A 31 16.13 -37.00 7.01
C ASN A 31 16.92 -35.96 6.21
N TYR A 32 16.25 -34.92 5.66
CA TYR A 32 16.86 -33.86 4.85
C TYR A 32 17.44 -32.72 5.71
N LYS A 33 18.67 -32.31 5.40
CA LYS A 33 19.39 -31.28 6.15
C LYS A 33 19.22 -29.90 5.51
N TRP A 34 18.22 -29.15 5.94
CA TRP A 34 17.97 -27.78 5.50
C TRP A 34 19.10 -26.81 5.88
N SER A 35 19.38 -25.88 4.97
CA SER A 35 20.22 -24.72 5.25
C SER A 35 19.40 -23.55 5.79
N PHE A 36 20.01 -22.76 6.68
CA PHE A 36 19.35 -21.62 7.33
C PHE A 36 20.23 -20.37 7.23
N ALA A 37 19.61 -19.23 6.99
CA ALA A 37 20.26 -17.93 7.05
C ALA A 37 19.46 -16.94 7.90
N ASN A 38 20.13 -15.88 8.33
CA ASN A 38 19.44 -14.74 8.94
C ASN A 38 19.05 -13.75 7.84
N VAL A 39 17.77 -13.72 7.50
CA VAL A 39 17.20 -12.85 6.47
C VAL A 39 16.28 -11.85 7.17
N GLY A 40 16.59 -10.56 7.07
CA GLY A 40 15.79 -9.50 7.71
C GLY A 40 15.74 -9.56 9.23
N GLY A 41 16.76 -10.16 9.91
CA GLY A 41 16.78 -10.30 11.35
C GLY A 41 16.05 -11.53 11.90
N VAL A 42 15.48 -12.35 11.04
CA VAL A 42 14.80 -13.61 11.36
C VAL A 42 15.55 -14.78 10.73
N THR A 43 15.70 -15.89 11.44
CA THR A 43 16.28 -17.11 10.89
C THR A 43 15.27 -17.80 9.99
N ARG A 44 15.61 -17.98 8.71
CA ARG A 44 14.75 -18.57 7.66
C ARG A 44 15.48 -19.70 6.95
N VAL A 45 14.72 -20.60 6.38
CA VAL A 45 15.24 -21.61 5.44
C VAL A 45 15.75 -20.89 4.20
N ARG A 46 16.81 -21.41 3.57
CA ARG A 46 17.26 -21.01 2.24
C ARG A 46 16.97 -22.12 1.24
N ILE A 47 16.58 -21.69 0.04
CA ILE A 47 16.42 -22.56 -1.13
C ILE A 47 17.47 -22.12 -2.14
N HIS A 48 18.52 -22.94 -2.36
CA HIS A 48 19.65 -22.58 -3.20
C HIS A 48 20.12 -23.69 -4.15
N ASP A 49 19.55 -24.89 -4.04
CA ASP A 49 19.82 -25.97 -4.96
C ASP A 49 18.55 -26.79 -5.30
N ALA A 50 18.65 -27.64 -6.28
CA ALA A 50 17.55 -28.48 -6.76
C ALA A 50 17.06 -29.47 -5.68
N GLU A 51 17.94 -29.92 -4.79
CA GLU A 51 17.57 -30.84 -3.72
C GLU A 51 16.68 -30.19 -2.68
N ASP A 52 16.87 -28.89 -2.38
CA ASP A 52 15.94 -28.13 -1.53
C ASP A 52 14.52 -28.13 -2.11
N ILE A 53 14.38 -27.99 -3.45
CA ILE A 53 13.08 -28.02 -4.13
C ILE A 53 12.47 -29.43 -4.08
N ARG A 54 13.28 -30.49 -4.28
CA ARG A 54 12.81 -31.89 -4.24
C ARG A 54 12.25 -32.26 -2.86
N HIS A 55 12.86 -31.75 -1.79
CA HIS A 55 12.47 -32.03 -0.42
C HIS A 55 11.49 -31.01 0.17
N LEU A 56 10.96 -30.07 -0.63
CA LEU A 56 10.09 -28.98 -0.16
C LEU A 56 8.86 -29.49 0.61
N GLY A 57 8.34 -30.67 0.24
CA GLY A 57 7.24 -31.35 0.94
C GLY A 57 7.57 -31.79 2.37
N GLU A 58 8.85 -32.00 2.69
CA GLU A 58 9.32 -32.39 4.03
C GLU A 58 9.52 -31.18 4.95
N LEU A 59 9.50 -29.95 4.42
CA LEU A 59 9.68 -28.74 5.21
C LEU A 59 8.47 -28.51 6.13
N ASP A 60 8.71 -28.43 7.45
CA ASP A 60 7.65 -28.12 8.42
C ASP A 60 6.99 -26.79 8.07
N LYS A 61 5.66 -26.78 7.96
CA LYS A 61 4.86 -25.59 7.62
C LYS A 61 5.15 -24.40 8.53
N LYS A 62 5.59 -24.62 9.76
CA LYS A 62 6.00 -23.57 10.70
C LYS A 62 7.25 -22.81 10.27
N MET A 63 8.03 -23.37 9.36
CA MET A 63 9.26 -22.75 8.82
C MET A 63 9.01 -21.91 7.57
N TRP A 64 7.87 -22.06 6.94
CA TRP A 64 7.47 -21.24 5.83
C TRP A 64 7.21 -19.81 6.29
N THR A 65 7.74 -18.83 5.58
CA THR A 65 7.50 -17.41 5.91
C THR A 65 6.07 -16.99 5.62
N VAL A 66 5.49 -17.53 4.56
CA VAL A 66 4.11 -17.29 4.13
C VAL A 66 3.41 -18.64 4.03
N LEU A 67 2.16 -18.71 4.49
CA LEU A 67 1.33 -19.92 4.43
C LEU A 67 0.28 -19.84 3.32
N SER A 68 -0.12 -18.62 2.92
CA SER A 68 -1.02 -18.35 1.82
C SER A 68 -0.79 -16.96 1.25
N CYS A 69 -0.95 -16.79 -0.07
CA CYS A 69 -0.96 -15.47 -0.73
C CYS A 69 -1.99 -15.46 -1.86
N PRO A 70 -2.53 -14.28 -2.23
CA PRO A 70 -3.45 -14.16 -3.36
C PRO A 70 -2.73 -14.44 -4.69
N THR A 71 -3.50 -14.89 -5.70
CA THR A 71 -3.01 -15.11 -7.07
C THR A 71 -2.99 -13.85 -7.92
N THR A 72 -3.51 -12.73 -7.40
CA THR A 72 -3.62 -11.46 -8.13
C THR A 72 -2.90 -10.33 -7.42
N GLY A 73 -2.50 -9.32 -8.17
CA GLY A 73 -1.85 -8.12 -7.62
C GLY A 73 -0.39 -8.32 -7.24
N LEU A 74 0.23 -9.40 -7.66
CA LEU A 74 1.65 -9.69 -7.49
C LEU A 74 2.45 -9.38 -8.77
N GLU A 75 3.72 -9.11 -8.62
CA GLU A 75 4.67 -8.90 -9.73
C GLU A 75 5.26 -10.24 -10.24
N ILE A 76 4.41 -11.24 -10.29
CA ILE A 76 4.61 -12.55 -10.93
C ILE A 76 3.44 -12.74 -11.89
N SER A 77 3.64 -13.41 -13.01
CA SER A 77 2.58 -13.65 -13.99
C SER A 77 1.34 -14.27 -13.32
N GLU A 78 0.19 -13.59 -13.41
CA GLU A 78 -1.07 -14.12 -12.87
C GLU A 78 -1.43 -15.48 -13.49
N GLU A 79 -1.02 -15.71 -14.74
CA GLU A 79 -1.22 -16.98 -15.40
C GLU A 79 -0.40 -18.10 -14.75
N SER A 80 0.88 -17.85 -14.44
CA SER A 80 1.71 -18.80 -13.70
C SER A 80 1.14 -19.10 -12.31
N LEU A 81 0.63 -18.07 -11.62
CA LEU A 81 0.02 -18.23 -10.31
C LEU A 81 -1.28 -19.04 -10.35
N ARG A 82 -2.12 -18.84 -11.38
CA ARG A 82 -3.34 -19.64 -11.60
C ARG A 82 -3.05 -21.12 -11.91
N LEU A 83 -1.88 -21.42 -12.55
CA LEU A 83 -1.46 -22.81 -12.78
C LEU A 83 -1.02 -23.53 -11.51
N ILE A 84 -0.66 -22.78 -10.46
CA ILE A 84 -0.30 -23.30 -9.12
C ILE A 84 -1.54 -23.42 -8.23
N ASP A 85 -2.53 -22.57 -8.41
CA ASP A 85 -3.83 -22.58 -7.72
C ASP A 85 -4.67 -23.77 -8.24
N LEU A 86 -4.54 -24.91 -7.57
CA LEU A 86 -5.14 -26.17 -8.04
C LEU A 86 -6.63 -26.27 -7.75
N ASP A 87 -7.12 -25.59 -6.73
CA ASP A 87 -8.55 -25.60 -6.37
C ASP A 87 -9.32 -24.38 -6.91
N GLY A 88 -8.61 -23.40 -7.52
CA GLY A 88 -9.19 -22.26 -8.21
C GLY A 88 -9.83 -21.23 -7.26
N ASP A 89 -9.45 -21.20 -5.99
CA ASP A 89 -10.04 -20.30 -4.99
C ASP A 89 -9.39 -18.91 -4.94
N GLY A 90 -8.38 -18.67 -5.77
CA GLY A 90 -7.64 -17.40 -5.86
C GLY A 90 -6.60 -17.21 -4.77
N GLN A 91 -6.26 -18.27 -4.03
CA GLN A 91 -5.27 -18.25 -2.94
C GLN A 91 -4.27 -19.39 -3.10
N LEU A 92 -2.99 -19.07 -3.20
CA LEU A 92 -1.92 -20.07 -3.18
C LEU A 92 -1.64 -20.51 -1.74
N ARG A 93 -1.63 -21.82 -1.50
CA ARG A 93 -1.28 -22.42 -0.21
C ARG A 93 -0.07 -23.33 -0.31
N VAL A 94 0.54 -23.59 0.84
CA VAL A 94 1.71 -24.48 0.94
C VAL A 94 1.52 -25.81 0.21
N LYS A 95 0.33 -26.43 0.28
CA LYS A 95 0.07 -27.72 -0.38
C LYS A 95 0.18 -27.64 -1.90
N GLU A 96 -0.29 -26.57 -2.50
CA GLU A 96 -0.29 -26.35 -3.94
C GLU A 96 1.12 -26.04 -4.44
N VAL A 97 1.86 -25.22 -3.68
CA VAL A 97 3.27 -24.93 -3.98
C VAL A 97 4.10 -26.22 -3.92
N VAL A 98 3.88 -27.09 -2.92
CA VAL A 98 4.55 -28.39 -2.82
C VAL A 98 4.18 -29.32 -3.97
N ALA A 99 2.88 -29.43 -4.30
CA ALA A 99 2.44 -30.27 -5.42
C ALA A 99 3.01 -29.79 -6.76
N THR A 100 3.14 -28.47 -6.95
CA THR A 100 3.78 -27.89 -8.12
C THR A 100 5.28 -28.18 -8.15
N ALA A 101 5.98 -28.11 -7.01
CA ALA A 101 7.39 -28.50 -6.91
C ALA A 101 7.62 -29.97 -7.29
N GLU A 102 6.78 -30.87 -6.76
CA GLU A 102 6.81 -32.29 -7.08
C GLU A 102 6.58 -32.55 -8.58
N TRP A 103 5.59 -31.87 -9.17
CA TRP A 103 5.31 -31.96 -10.61
C TRP A 103 6.49 -31.46 -11.45
N LEU A 104 7.09 -30.31 -11.11
CA LEU A 104 8.25 -29.75 -11.80
C LEU A 104 9.47 -30.69 -11.70
N CYS A 105 9.72 -31.27 -10.52
CA CYS A 105 10.80 -32.23 -10.31
C CYS A 105 10.60 -33.55 -11.09
N ALA A 106 9.36 -33.91 -11.39
CA ALA A 106 9.04 -35.06 -12.24
C ALA A 106 9.16 -34.71 -13.75
N ALA A 107 8.80 -33.48 -14.14
CA ALA A 107 8.82 -33.03 -15.52
C ALA A 107 10.24 -32.65 -16.03
N LEU A 108 11.16 -32.30 -15.12
CA LEU A 108 12.54 -31.89 -15.42
C LEU A 108 13.54 -32.95 -14.97
N LYS A 109 14.54 -33.22 -15.81
CA LYS A 109 15.69 -34.08 -15.44
C LYS A 109 16.60 -33.39 -14.43
N ASP A 110 16.86 -32.10 -14.65
CA ASP A 110 17.63 -31.25 -13.77
C ASP A 110 16.80 -30.01 -13.34
N PRO A 111 16.18 -30.06 -12.15
CA PRO A 111 15.44 -28.91 -11.60
C PRO A 111 16.32 -27.71 -11.24
N GLN A 112 17.67 -27.84 -11.27
CA GLN A 112 18.57 -26.69 -11.06
C GLN A 112 18.36 -25.59 -12.10
N SER A 113 17.85 -25.92 -13.29
CA SER A 113 17.48 -24.95 -14.34
C SER A 113 16.42 -23.93 -13.88
N LEU A 114 15.56 -24.26 -12.90
CA LEU A 114 14.55 -23.33 -12.34
C LEU A 114 15.16 -22.06 -11.76
N PHE A 115 16.43 -22.14 -11.30
CA PHE A 115 17.14 -20.99 -10.73
C PHE A 115 17.55 -19.97 -11.79
N GLU A 116 17.56 -20.35 -13.08
CA GLU A 116 17.85 -19.45 -14.19
C GLU A 116 16.70 -18.47 -14.48
N GLN A 117 15.46 -18.81 -14.11
CA GLN A 117 14.25 -18.00 -14.28
C GLN A 117 14.04 -17.54 -15.74
N LYS A 118 14.32 -18.43 -16.70
CA LYS A 118 14.18 -18.16 -18.13
C LYS A 118 12.87 -18.72 -18.67
N ASP A 119 12.37 -18.08 -19.73
CA ASP A 119 11.21 -18.51 -20.51
C ASP A 119 11.57 -19.50 -21.63
N GLU A 120 12.81 -19.97 -21.67
CA GLU A 120 13.35 -20.98 -22.57
C GLU A 120 13.86 -22.21 -21.80
N LEU A 121 13.70 -23.39 -22.36
CA LEU A 121 14.12 -24.66 -21.77
C LEU A 121 14.83 -25.55 -22.82
N ALA A 122 15.94 -26.19 -22.42
CA ALA A 122 16.61 -27.17 -23.26
C ALA A 122 15.77 -28.45 -23.36
N LEU A 123 15.60 -28.99 -24.59
CA LEU A 123 14.85 -30.23 -24.83
C LEU A 123 15.39 -31.42 -24.02
N ASP A 124 16.72 -31.48 -23.86
CA ASP A 124 17.36 -32.56 -23.10
C ASP A 124 17.04 -32.54 -21.63
N ASN A 125 16.60 -31.38 -21.08
CA ASN A 125 16.20 -31.24 -19.67
C ASN A 125 14.74 -31.66 -19.43
N ILE A 126 13.93 -31.86 -20.47
CA ILE A 126 12.57 -32.37 -20.34
C ILE A 126 12.61 -33.87 -20.05
N ALA A 127 12.07 -34.29 -18.91
CA ALA A 127 11.99 -35.69 -18.49
C ALA A 127 10.73 -36.38 -19.00
N ASP A 128 9.62 -35.66 -19.10
CA ASP A 128 8.33 -36.15 -19.56
C ASP A 128 8.35 -36.31 -21.10
N GLU A 129 8.28 -37.55 -21.59
CA GLU A 129 8.34 -37.85 -23.01
C GLU A 129 7.15 -37.31 -23.80
N ALA A 130 5.96 -37.16 -23.17
CA ALA A 130 4.79 -36.58 -23.83
C ALA A 130 4.98 -35.08 -24.04
N ILE A 131 5.47 -34.36 -23.03
CA ILE A 131 5.81 -32.93 -23.13
C ILE A 131 6.95 -32.74 -24.16
N LYS A 132 7.95 -33.59 -24.12
CA LYS A 132 9.09 -33.54 -25.02
C LYS A 132 8.68 -33.71 -26.49
N ALA A 133 7.80 -34.67 -26.78
CA ALA A 133 7.30 -34.91 -28.14
C ALA A 133 6.57 -33.68 -28.72
N VAL A 134 5.87 -32.90 -27.87
CA VAL A 134 5.25 -31.63 -28.27
C VAL A 134 6.28 -30.52 -28.45
N ALA A 135 7.36 -30.54 -27.66
CA ALA A 135 8.42 -29.52 -27.71
C ALA A 135 9.37 -29.69 -28.90
N GLU A 136 9.68 -30.94 -29.31
CA GLU A 136 10.64 -31.26 -30.40
C GLU A 136 10.40 -30.50 -31.72
N PRO A 137 9.17 -30.43 -32.27
CA PRO A 137 8.92 -29.72 -33.52
C PRO A 137 9.01 -28.21 -33.40
N LEU A 138 8.95 -27.66 -32.17
CA LEU A 138 9.00 -26.23 -31.89
C LEU A 138 10.41 -25.75 -31.54
N ALA A 139 11.31 -26.68 -31.27
CA ALA A 139 12.64 -26.35 -30.78
C ALA A 139 13.52 -25.69 -31.85
N LYS A 140 14.24 -24.66 -31.41
CA LYS A 140 15.29 -23.96 -32.15
C LYS A 140 16.61 -24.14 -31.40
N ASP A 141 17.65 -24.58 -32.08
CA ASP A 141 18.97 -24.83 -31.48
C ASP A 141 18.93 -25.70 -30.20
N GLY A 142 18.01 -26.69 -30.16
CA GLY A 142 17.85 -27.61 -29.04
C GLY A 142 17.13 -27.04 -27.83
N LYS A 143 16.52 -25.87 -27.96
CA LYS A 143 15.73 -25.21 -26.92
C LYS A 143 14.32 -24.88 -27.41
N VAL A 144 13.35 -24.84 -26.51
CA VAL A 144 11.99 -24.38 -26.78
C VAL A 144 11.71 -23.16 -25.90
N SER A 145 11.10 -22.11 -26.48
CA SER A 145 10.72 -20.89 -25.76
C SER A 145 9.21 -20.78 -25.59
N LEU A 146 8.78 -20.01 -24.61
CA LEU A 146 7.36 -19.70 -24.39
C LEU A 146 6.76 -19.01 -25.63
N ALA A 147 7.51 -18.10 -26.26
CA ALA A 147 7.07 -17.39 -27.45
C ALA A 147 6.83 -18.36 -28.65
N ASP A 148 7.64 -19.41 -28.81
CA ASP A 148 7.45 -20.39 -29.86
C ASP A 148 6.19 -21.24 -29.62
N VAL A 149 5.90 -21.58 -28.35
CA VAL A 149 4.68 -22.30 -27.96
C VAL A 149 3.44 -21.43 -28.17
N ASP A 150 3.47 -20.17 -27.75
CA ASP A 150 2.35 -19.24 -27.93
C ASP A 150 2.09 -18.98 -29.44
N ALA A 151 3.12 -18.88 -30.25
CA ALA A 151 3.00 -18.79 -31.71
C ALA A 151 2.39 -20.07 -32.32
N ALA A 152 2.79 -21.25 -31.82
CA ALA A 152 2.21 -22.52 -32.27
C ALA A 152 0.72 -22.62 -31.91
N ILE A 153 0.35 -22.26 -30.69
CA ILE A 153 -1.07 -22.21 -30.23
C ILE A 153 -1.90 -21.25 -31.10
N ALA A 154 -1.33 -20.09 -31.47
CA ALA A 154 -2.01 -19.11 -32.32
C ALA A 154 -2.18 -19.63 -33.76
N ALA A 155 -1.26 -20.48 -34.25
CA ALA A 155 -1.28 -21.05 -35.59
C ALA A 155 -2.12 -22.34 -35.71
N VAL A 156 -2.67 -22.86 -34.58
CA VAL A 156 -3.50 -24.08 -34.62
C VAL A 156 -4.76 -23.82 -35.45
N THR A 157 -4.94 -24.68 -36.47
CA THR A 157 -6.13 -24.73 -37.30
C THR A 157 -6.76 -26.12 -37.23
N ILE A 158 -8.05 -26.21 -37.39
CA ILE A 158 -8.81 -27.46 -37.43
C ILE A 158 -9.53 -27.59 -38.78
N GLU A 159 -9.89 -28.80 -39.16
CA GLU A 159 -10.88 -29.01 -40.20
C GLU A 159 -12.26 -28.67 -39.63
N GLU A 160 -12.81 -27.53 -40.04
CA GLU A 160 -14.12 -27.07 -39.54
C GLU A 160 -15.24 -27.92 -40.12
N GLN A 161 -16.14 -28.38 -39.27
CA GLN A 161 -17.41 -28.93 -39.72
C GLN A 161 -18.20 -27.84 -40.41
N ALA A 162 -18.71 -28.13 -41.60
CA ALA A 162 -19.49 -27.17 -42.35
C ALA A 162 -20.76 -26.75 -41.60
N VAL A 163 -20.89 -25.47 -41.38
CA VAL A 163 -22.12 -24.90 -40.82
C VAL A 163 -23.23 -25.05 -41.85
N PRO A 164 -24.40 -25.63 -41.52
CA PRO A 164 -25.48 -25.81 -42.46
C PRO A 164 -25.91 -24.48 -43.09
N ALA A 165 -26.14 -24.49 -44.42
CA ALA A 165 -26.64 -23.29 -45.09
C ALA A 165 -28.03 -22.93 -44.55
N ALA A 166 -28.30 -21.64 -44.41
CA ALA A 166 -29.59 -21.15 -43.97
C ALA A 166 -30.72 -21.63 -44.92
N PRO A 167 -31.84 -22.15 -44.38
CA PRO A 167 -32.92 -22.64 -45.22
C PRO A 167 -33.69 -21.53 -45.92
N LEU A 168 -33.55 -20.30 -45.49
CA LEU A 168 -34.22 -19.10 -45.94
C LEU A 168 -33.23 -17.91 -45.99
N GLU A 169 -33.58 -16.85 -46.72
CA GLU A 169 -32.81 -15.61 -46.71
C GLU A 169 -32.74 -14.99 -45.30
N ALA A 170 -31.64 -14.31 -44.99
CA ALA A 170 -31.37 -13.79 -43.65
C ALA A 170 -32.41 -12.76 -43.15
N ASP A 171 -32.94 -11.93 -44.06
CA ASP A 171 -34.00 -10.97 -43.82
C ASP A 171 -35.34 -11.65 -43.50
N VAL A 172 -35.64 -12.78 -44.14
CA VAL A 172 -36.85 -13.60 -43.86
C VAL A 172 -36.74 -14.22 -42.47
N ILE A 173 -35.59 -14.76 -42.11
CA ILE A 173 -35.34 -15.33 -40.78
C ILE A 173 -35.46 -14.24 -39.71
N ALA A 174 -34.87 -13.07 -39.94
CA ALA A 174 -34.96 -11.95 -39.01
C ALA A 174 -36.42 -11.46 -38.84
N ALA A 175 -37.15 -11.29 -39.95
CA ALA A 175 -38.56 -10.89 -39.91
C ALA A 175 -39.43 -11.94 -39.21
N TYR A 176 -39.17 -13.25 -39.41
CA TYR A 176 -39.85 -14.32 -38.68
C TYR A 176 -39.61 -14.19 -37.19
N LYS A 177 -38.37 -14.02 -36.75
CA LYS A 177 -38.02 -13.92 -35.31
C LYS A 177 -38.69 -12.71 -34.66
N GLU A 178 -38.69 -11.57 -35.32
CA GLU A 178 -39.31 -10.34 -34.83
C GLU A 178 -40.82 -10.47 -34.64
N LYS A 179 -41.50 -11.11 -35.61
CA LYS A 179 -42.97 -11.18 -35.64
C LYS A 179 -43.58 -12.51 -35.20
N SER A 180 -42.76 -13.48 -34.84
CA SER A 180 -43.21 -14.86 -34.52
C SER A 180 -44.18 -14.90 -33.35
N ALA A 181 -44.00 -14.09 -32.33
CA ALA A 181 -44.89 -14.02 -31.17
C ALA A 181 -46.25 -13.43 -31.56
N ASP A 182 -46.28 -12.35 -32.36
CA ASP A 182 -47.49 -11.66 -32.81
C ASP A 182 -48.30 -12.57 -33.75
N TYR A 183 -47.63 -13.26 -34.64
CA TYR A 183 -48.28 -14.20 -35.59
C TYR A 183 -48.83 -15.43 -34.85
N ALA A 184 -48.13 -15.98 -33.88
CA ALA A 184 -48.64 -17.07 -33.04
C ALA A 184 -49.87 -16.65 -32.25
N ALA A 185 -49.86 -15.46 -31.64
CA ALA A 185 -51.02 -14.89 -30.96
C ALA A 185 -52.21 -14.66 -31.89
N TYR A 186 -51.93 -14.19 -33.11
CA TYR A 186 -53.01 -14.01 -34.14
C TYR A 186 -53.68 -15.37 -34.47
N PHE A 187 -52.93 -16.41 -34.77
CA PHE A 187 -53.46 -17.71 -35.13
C PHE A 187 -54.23 -18.37 -33.95
N GLU A 188 -53.81 -18.16 -32.72
CA GLU A 188 -54.53 -18.63 -31.55
C GLU A 188 -55.86 -17.89 -31.38
N GLN A 189 -55.88 -16.56 -31.58
CA GLN A 189 -57.11 -15.76 -31.57
C GLN A 189 -58.05 -16.16 -32.71
N GLU A 190 -57.55 -16.44 -33.91
CA GLU A 190 -58.35 -16.93 -35.03
C GLU A 190 -59.05 -18.25 -34.74
N LYS A 191 -58.35 -19.18 -34.04
CA LYS A 191 -58.97 -20.42 -33.56
C LYS A 191 -60.11 -20.17 -32.58
N LEU A 192 -59.86 -19.30 -31.60
CA LEU A 192 -60.87 -18.94 -30.60
C LEU A 192 -62.06 -18.21 -31.23
N GLN A 193 -61.82 -17.39 -32.24
CA GLN A 193 -62.92 -16.73 -32.99
C GLN A 193 -63.78 -17.76 -33.72
N LYS A 194 -63.16 -18.76 -34.38
CA LYS A 194 -63.91 -19.85 -35.07
C LYS A 194 -64.77 -20.68 -34.10
N LEU A 195 -64.41 -20.71 -32.85
CA LEU A 195 -65.15 -21.36 -31.75
C LEU A 195 -66.15 -20.42 -31.07
N GLY A 196 -66.21 -19.13 -31.49
CA GLY A 196 -67.10 -18.14 -30.89
C GLY A 196 -66.67 -17.67 -29.50
N LEU A 197 -65.39 -17.92 -29.10
CA LEU A 197 -64.88 -17.63 -27.77
C LEU A 197 -64.07 -16.32 -27.66
N ALA A 198 -63.69 -15.71 -28.79
CA ALA A 198 -62.95 -14.44 -28.82
C ALA A 198 -63.26 -13.63 -30.07
N VAL A 199 -62.89 -12.33 -30.06
CA VAL A 199 -62.89 -11.43 -31.21
C VAL A 199 -61.45 -10.97 -31.46
N ILE A 200 -61.01 -11.05 -32.72
CA ILE A 200 -59.65 -10.60 -33.08
C ILE A 200 -59.62 -9.07 -32.98
N PRO A 201 -58.70 -8.45 -32.25
CA PRO A 201 -58.56 -7.01 -32.17
C PRO A 201 -58.27 -6.38 -33.56
N GLU A 202 -58.73 -5.17 -33.80
CA GLU A 202 -58.53 -4.47 -35.10
C GLU A 202 -57.07 -4.16 -35.39
N ASP A 203 -56.29 -4.00 -34.36
CA ASP A 203 -54.83 -3.72 -34.36
C ASP A 203 -53.93 -4.96 -34.42
N ALA A 204 -54.54 -6.15 -34.46
CA ALA A 204 -53.77 -7.41 -34.53
C ALA A 204 -52.98 -7.53 -35.83
N VAL A 205 -51.67 -7.84 -35.72
CA VAL A 205 -50.76 -8.01 -36.87
C VAL A 205 -51.16 -9.28 -37.63
N LYS A 206 -51.77 -9.11 -38.83
CA LYS A 206 -52.19 -10.23 -39.68
C LYS A 206 -51.00 -10.86 -40.39
N PRO A 207 -50.72 -12.15 -40.24
CA PRO A 207 -49.70 -12.84 -41.04
C PRO A 207 -50.12 -12.89 -42.51
N GLY A 208 -49.16 -12.63 -43.41
CA GLY A 208 -49.38 -12.76 -44.88
C GLY A 208 -49.38 -14.25 -45.35
N MET A 209 -49.36 -15.21 -44.43
CA MET A 209 -49.25 -16.63 -44.73
C MET A 209 -50.25 -17.46 -43.90
N LYS A 210 -50.44 -18.73 -44.28
CA LYS A 210 -51.30 -19.67 -43.54
C LYS A 210 -50.56 -20.21 -42.28
N GLU A 211 -51.31 -20.54 -41.25
CA GLU A 211 -50.79 -21.10 -40.00
C GLU A 211 -49.88 -22.31 -40.23
N LYS A 212 -50.26 -23.22 -41.15
CA LYS A 212 -49.46 -24.40 -41.48
C LYS A 212 -48.08 -24.03 -42.03
N ASP A 213 -48.00 -23.02 -42.88
CA ASP A 213 -46.75 -22.56 -43.50
C ASP A 213 -45.88 -21.84 -42.49
N PHE A 214 -46.50 -21.08 -41.57
CA PHE A 214 -45.84 -20.41 -40.45
C PHE A 214 -45.18 -21.41 -39.50
N ILE A 215 -45.92 -22.47 -39.11
CA ILE A 215 -45.39 -23.56 -38.25
C ILE A 215 -44.25 -24.32 -38.95
N ALA A 216 -44.40 -24.63 -40.27
CA ALA A 216 -43.39 -25.30 -41.02
C ALA A 216 -42.11 -24.47 -41.14
N MET A 217 -42.22 -23.16 -41.39
CA MET A 217 -41.10 -22.23 -41.43
C MET A 217 -40.42 -22.16 -40.05
N GLY A 218 -41.17 -22.09 -38.95
CA GLY A 218 -40.60 -22.10 -37.61
C GLY A 218 -39.82 -23.38 -37.29
N ALA A 219 -40.36 -24.55 -37.70
CA ALA A 219 -39.69 -25.82 -37.52
C ALA A 219 -38.34 -25.88 -38.31
N GLN A 220 -38.37 -25.42 -39.58
CA GLN A 220 -37.12 -25.38 -40.40
C GLN A 220 -36.06 -24.43 -39.83
N ILE A 221 -36.47 -23.24 -39.34
CA ILE A 221 -35.55 -22.28 -38.70
C ILE A 221 -35.00 -22.88 -37.41
N ALA A 222 -35.83 -23.50 -36.57
CA ALA A 222 -35.40 -24.07 -35.30
C ALA A 222 -34.43 -25.27 -35.53
N GLU A 223 -34.72 -26.13 -36.50
CA GLU A 223 -33.85 -27.26 -36.87
C GLU A 223 -32.50 -26.78 -37.39
N TRP A 224 -32.50 -25.76 -38.27
CA TRP A 224 -31.28 -25.15 -38.77
C TRP A 224 -30.46 -24.47 -37.66
N GLU A 225 -31.10 -23.72 -36.77
CA GLU A 225 -30.41 -23.06 -35.64
C GLU A 225 -29.79 -24.09 -34.70
N ALA A 226 -30.50 -25.16 -34.39
CA ALA A 226 -29.96 -26.25 -33.59
C ALA A 226 -28.71 -26.89 -34.25
N ALA A 227 -28.82 -27.19 -35.56
CA ALA A 227 -27.71 -27.77 -36.31
C ALA A 227 -26.51 -26.83 -36.48
N LYS A 228 -26.79 -25.53 -36.68
CA LYS A 228 -25.77 -24.45 -36.70
C LYS A 228 -25.04 -24.37 -35.37
N THR A 229 -25.78 -24.26 -34.25
CA THR A 229 -25.19 -24.18 -32.91
C THR A 229 -24.38 -25.44 -32.57
N ALA A 230 -24.85 -26.63 -32.97
CA ALA A 230 -24.13 -27.89 -32.79
C ALA A 230 -22.81 -27.90 -33.56
N ALA A 231 -22.81 -27.46 -34.84
CA ALA A 231 -21.57 -27.40 -35.64
C ALA A 231 -20.58 -26.36 -35.08
N GLU A 232 -21.05 -25.18 -34.71
CA GLU A 232 -20.22 -24.13 -34.10
C GLU A 232 -19.60 -24.61 -32.75
N SER A 233 -20.39 -25.29 -31.90
CA SER A 233 -19.92 -25.88 -30.65
C SER A 233 -18.88 -26.98 -30.89
N ALA A 234 -19.13 -27.89 -31.86
CA ALA A 234 -18.18 -28.95 -32.20
C ALA A 234 -16.86 -28.38 -32.72
N ASN A 235 -16.92 -27.33 -33.56
CA ASN A 235 -15.71 -26.64 -34.05
C ASN A 235 -14.95 -25.96 -32.91
N ALA A 236 -15.64 -25.31 -32.01
CA ALA A 236 -15.02 -24.67 -30.84
C ALA A 236 -14.35 -25.70 -29.91
N GLU A 237 -15.02 -26.84 -29.65
CA GLU A 237 -14.45 -27.94 -28.85
C GLU A 237 -13.25 -28.58 -29.53
N ALA A 238 -13.30 -28.84 -30.86
CA ALA A 238 -12.18 -29.38 -31.59
C ALA A 238 -10.96 -28.44 -31.58
N LEU A 239 -11.18 -27.16 -31.75
CA LEU A 239 -10.11 -26.15 -31.67
C LEU A 239 -9.53 -26.08 -30.24
N ALA A 240 -10.36 -26.10 -29.22
CA ALA A 240 -9.91 -26.14 -27.82
C ALA A 240 -9.09 -27.40 -27.53
N ALA A 241 -9.54 -28.57 -27.99
CA ALA A 241 -8.81 -29.83 -27.84
C ALA A 241 -7.45 -29.82 -28.57
N ALA A 242 -7.39 -29.26 -29.79
CA ALA A 242 -6.14 -29.12 -30.53
C ALA A 242 -5.14 -28.18 -29.82
N LYS A 243 -5.61 -27.10 -29.21
CA LYS A 243 -4.76 -26.18 -28.40
C LYS A 243 -4.33 -26.81 -27.09
N ALA A 244 -5.18 -27.63 -26.47
CA ALA A 244 -4.90 -28.25 -25.16
C ALA A 244 -3.67 -29.19 -25.19
N VAL A 245 -3.24 -29.65 -26.36
CA VAL A 245 -2.02 -30.46 -26.54
C VAL A 245 -0.77 -29.69 -26.10
N PHE A 246 -0.77 -28.36 -26.24
CA PHE A 246 0.35 -27.50 -25.87
C PHE A 246 0.33 -27.07 -24.39
N GLU A 247 -0.79 -27.23 -23.70
CA GLU A 247 -0.96 -26.75 -22.32
C GLU A 247 0.09 -27.31 -21.33
N PRO A 248 0.46 -28.61 -21.34
CA PRO A 248 1.47 -29.13 -20.43
C PRO A 248 2.86 -28.51 -20.68
N LEU A 249 3.25 -28.30 -21.95
CA LEU A 249 4.51 -27.65 -22.31
C LEU A 249 4.50 -26.18 -21.91
N ARG A 250 3.40 -25.47 -22.19
CA ARG A 250 3.23 -24.07 -21.82
C ARG A 250 3.27 -23.88 -20.31
N LYS A 251 2.59 -24.75 -19.55
CA LYS A 251 2.65 -24.80 -18.09
C LYS A 251 4.08 -25.00 -17.60
N LEU A 252 4.83 -25.92 -18.19
CA LEU A 252 6.21 -26.19 -17.82
C LEU A 252 7.10 -24.94 -17.98
N LEU A 253 6.99 -24.24 -19.12
CA LEU A 253 7.79 -23.06 -19.40
C LEU A 253 7.42 -21.87 -18.50
N LEU A 254 6.14 -21.63 -18.27
CA LEU A 254 5.67 -20.58 -17.36
C LEU A 254 6.17 -20.82 -15.93
N LEU A 255 6.07 -22.04 -15.44
CA LEU A 255 6.53 -22.40 -14.11
C LEU A 255 8.07 -22.45 -14.02
N HIS A 256 8.77 -22.84 -15.11
CA HIS A 256 10.23 -22.78 -15.17
C HIS A 256 10.74 -21.34 -14.97
N ARG A 257 10.03 -20.35 -15.53
CA ARG A 257 10.37 -18.94 -15.39
C ARG A 257 10.04 -18.38 -14.01
N ASP A 258 8.85 -18.70 -13.45
CA ASP A 258 8.27 -17.94 -12.34
C ASP A 258 8.31 -18.67 -10.99
N PHE A 259 8.47 -20.02 -10.98
CA PHE A 259 8.31 -20.80 -9.74
C PHE A 259 9.38 -20.51 -8.69
N TYR A 260 10.65 -20.40 -9.09
CA TYR A 260 11.71 -20.08 -8.12
C TYR A 260 11.55 -18.69 -7.54
N ARG A 261 11.13 -17.71 -8.34
CA ARG A 261 10.78 -16.37 -7.84
C ARG A 261 9.64 -16.42 -6.82
N LEU A 262 8.64 -17.26 -7.06
CA LEU A 262 7.60 -17.50 -6.06
C LEU A 262 8.18 -18.07 -4.77
N LEU A 263 9.05 -19.07 -4.83
CA LEU A 263 9.66 -19.67 -3.63
C LEU A 263 10.48 -18.66 -2.82
N ARG A 264 11.24 -17.77 -3.48
CA ARG A 264 11.99 -16.70 -2.83
C ARG A 264 11.10 -15.70 -2.08
N ASN A 265 9.86 -15.51 -2.52
CA ASN A 265 8.89 -14.62 -1.87
C ASN A 265 7.98 -15.34 -0.86
N PHE A 266 7.66 -16.59 -1.11
CA PHE A 266 6.70 -17.36 -0.32
C PHE A 266 7.35 -18.11 0.84
N VAL A 267 8.47 -18.82 0.58
CA VAL A 267 9.16 -19.62 1.60
C VAL A 267 10.11 -18.76 2.42
N THR A 268 10.94 -17.96 1.77
CA THR A 268 12.09 -17.28 2.40
C THR A 268 11.89 -15.78 2.61
N LEU A 269 11.06 -15.12 1.79
CA LEU A 269 10.93 -13.66 1.68
C LEU A 269 12.28 -12.98 1.35
N GLU A 270 13.15 -13.68 0.61
CA GLU A 270 14.51 -13.26 0.33
C GLU A 270 14.56 -12.07 -0.61
N ASP A 271 13.70 -12.04 -1.66
CA ASP A 271 13.63 -10.92 -2.60
C ASP A 271 13.35 -9.58 -1.94
N PHE A 272 12.57 -9.57 -0.85
CA PHE A 272 12.30 -8.35 -0.11
C PHE A 272 13.54 -7.77 0.58
N TYR A 273 14.46 -8.63 1.01
CA TYR A 273 15.67 -8.20 1.72
C TYR A 273 16.91 -8.13 0.83
N ASP A 274 16.80 -8.57 -0.41
CA ASP A 274 17.86 -8.40 -1.40
C ASP A 274 18.01 -6.91 -1.72
N GLN A 275 19.24 -6.46 -1.83
CA GLN A 275 19.55 -5.04 -2.08
C GLN A 275 19.97 -4.79 -3.54
N ASP A 276 19.91 -5.82 -4.38
CA ASP A 276 20.18 -5.67 -5.79
C ASP A 276 19.03 -4.90 -6.45
N GLU A 277 19.34 -3.83 -7.18
CA GLU A 277 18.35 -2.96 -7.83
C GLU A 277 17.45 -3.72 -8.82
N ALA A 278 17.93 -4.86 -9.34
CA ALA A 278 17.18 -5.72 -10.25
C ALA A 278 16.19 -6.66 -9.54
N THR A 279 16.33 -6.85 -8.22
CA THR A 279 15.50 -7.79 -7.46
C THR A 279 14.37 -7.05 -6.74
N ILE A 280 13.14 -7.30 -7.16
CA ILE A 280 11.94 -6.69 -6.59
C ILE A 280 11.07 -7.79 -6.00
N ALA A 281 10.65 -7.63 -4.73
CA ALA A 281 9.72 -8.58 -4.11
C ALA A 281 8.37 -8.60 -4.85
N SER A 282 7.75 -9.76 -4.90
CA SER A 282 6.53 -9.99 -5.70
C SER A 282 5.34 -9.09 -5.33
N PHE A 283 5.33 -8.50 -4.15
CA PHE A 283 4.29 -7.58 -3.69
C PHE A 283 4.64 -6.10 -3.89
N GLN A 284 5.84 -5.76 -4.38
CA GLN A 284 6.26 -4.38 -4.64
C GLN A 284 5.78 -3.94 -6.02
N ALA A 285 4.73 -3.14 -6.05
CA ALA A 285 4.03 -2.75 -7.28
C ALA A 285 4.71 -1.63 -8.07
N GLY A 286 5.77 -1.02 -7.54
CA GLY A 286 6.46 0.10 -8.18
C GLY A 286 6.98 1.13 -7.20
N THR A 287 7.22 2.36 -7.67
CA THR A 287 7.83 3.45 -6.92
C THR A 287 6.95 4.70 -6.88
N LEU A 288 6.70 5.21 -5.69
CA LEU A 288 6.00 6.48 -5.48
C LEU A 288 7.01 7.63 -5.29
N ILE A 289 6.95 8.63 -6.17
CA ILE A 289 7.74 9.87 -6.04
C ILE A 289 6.89 10.93 -5.35
N ILE A 290 7.29 11.32 -4.15
CA ILE A 290 6.59 12.33 -3.35
C ILE A 290 7.58 13.14 -2.51
N ASP A 291 7.44 14.46 -2.54
CA ASP A 291 8.20 15.38 -1.68
C ASP A 291 9.72 15.13 -1.70
N GLN A 292 10.31 15.03 -2.91
CA GLN A 292 11.74 14.78 -3.17
C GLN A 292 12.24 13.42 -2.64
N ARG A 293 11.36 12.42 -2.61
CA ARG A 293 11.66 11.05 -2.17
C ARG A 293 11.12 10.05 -3.16
N ALA A 294 11.84 8.95 -3.28
CA ALA A 294 11.38 7.75 -3.96
C ALA A 294 11.05 6.68 -2.91
N CYS A 295 9.79 6.27 -2.85
CA CYS A 295 9.33 5.20 -1.97
C CYS A 295 9.22 3.92 -2.82
N HIS A 296 10.15 2.99 -2.67
CA HIS A 296 10.21 1.74 -3.45
C HIS A 296 9.29 0.64 -2.89
N LEU A 297 8.92 0.73 -1.61
CA LEU A 297 7.98 -0.20 -1.01
C LEU A 297 6.56 0.34 -1.18
N CYS A 298 5.97 0.09 -2.34
CA CYS A 298 4.58 0.35 -2.68
C CYS A 298 3.85 -0.96 -2.91
N ILE A 299 2.72 -1.16 -2.24
CA ILE A 299 1.93 -2.40 -2.32
C ILE A 299 0.54 -2.03 -2.82
N ARG A 300 -0.03 -2.81 -3.74
CA ARG A 300 -1.43 -2.63 -4.20
C ARG A 300 -2.38 -2.93 -3.05
N VAL A 301 -3.46 -2.16 -2.94
CA VAL A 301 -4.47 -2.31 -1.89
C VAL A 301 -5.75 -2.85 -2.53
N HIS A 302 -6.20 -4.01 -2.07
CA HIS A 302 -7.43 -4.65 -2.56
C HIS A 302 -8.64 -4.32 -1.68
N ASP A 303 -8.44 -4.19 -0.36
CA ASP A 303 -9.50 -3.96 0.62
C ASP A 303 -9.05 -2.97 1.70
N MET A 304 -9.53 -1.74 1.61
CA MET A 304 -9.19 -0.69 2.58
C MET A 304 -9.66 -1.00 4.00
N SER A 305 -10.75 -1.72 4.18
CA SER A 305 -11.30 -2.03 5.50
C SER A 305 -10.37 -2.95 6.30
N LYS A 306 -9.77 -3.95 5.63
CA LYS A 306 -8.76 -4.83 6.22
C LYS A 306 -7.47 -4.07 6.57
N HIS A 307 -7.07 -3.14 5.69
CA HIS A 307 -5.91 -2.28 5.95
C HIS A 307 -6.13 -1.36 7.15
N ASP A 308 -7.34 -0.84 7.34
CA ASP A 308 -7.68 0.00 8.50
C ASP A 308 -7.48 -0.71 9.83
N ALA A 309 -7.80 -1.99 9.88
CA ALA A 309 -7.67 -2.80 11.08
C ALA A 309 -6.20 -3.24 11.35
N GLN A 310 -5.47 -3.64 10.32
CA GLN A 310 -4.18 -4.31 10.48
C GLN A 310 -2.96 -3.41 10.26
N ALA A 311 -2.99 -2.52 9.29
CA ALA A 311 -1.84 -1.71 8.93
C ALA A 311 -1.27 -0.83 10.06
N PRO A 312 -2.07 -0.28 11.01
CA PRO A 312 -1.53 0.44 12.17
C PRO A 312 -0.60 -0.39 13.05
N LEU A 313 -0.77 -1.72 13.07
CA LEU A 313 0.07 -2.65 13.85
C LEU A 313 1.48 -2.80 13.28
N SER A 314 1.70 -2.41 12.03
CA SER A 314 3.01 -2.49 11.37
C SER A 314 4.09 -1.62 12.00
N GLY A 315 3.70 -0.52 12.67
CA GLY A 315 4.62 0.51 13.17
C GLY A 315 5.35 1.29 12.08
N ILE A 316 4.92 1.18 10.82
CA ILE A 316 5.48 1.88 9.65
C ILE A 316 4.64 3.13 9.38
N TYR A 317 5.28 4.21 8.90
CA TYR A 317 4.57 5.36 8.35
C TYR A 317 4.06 5.02 6.96
N LEU A 318 2.73 5.00 6.78
CA LEU A 318 2.10 4.53 5.55
C LEU A 318 1.29 5.65 4.90
N LEU A 319 1.47 5.80 3.59
CA LEU A 319 0.71 6.70 2.72
C LEU A 319 -0.19 5.86 1.81
N TYR A 320 -1.49 6.04 1.91
CA TYR A 320 -2.45 5.46 0.98
C TYR A 320 -2.70 6.46 -0.14
N CYS A 321 -2.59 6.02 -1.38
CA CYS A 321 -2.79 6.86 -2.54
C CYS A 321 -3.77 6.23 -3.52
N ASN A 322 -4.66 7.05 -4.07
CA ASN A 322 -5.39 6.69 -5.28
C ASN A 322 -4.56 7.11 -6.48
N CYS A 323 -4.33 6.18 -7.37
CA CYS A 323 -3.51 6.35 -8.57
C CYS A 323 -4.38 6.19 -9.81
N ILE A 324 -4.28 7.14 -10.75
CA ILE A 324 -5.07 7.17 -11.99
C ILE A 324 -4.13 7.38 -13.17
N ASN A 325 -4.14 6.44 -14.11
CA ASN A 325 -3.48 6.64 -15.39
C ASN A 325 -4.47 7.28 -16.37
N LYS A 326 -4.22 8.52 -16.76
CA LYS A 326 -5.14 9.28 -17.65
C LYS A 326 -5.16 8.77 -19.08
N LYS A 327 -4.10 8.05 -19.52
CA LYS A 327 -4.02 7.53 -20.89
C LYS A 327 -4.85 6.26 -21.07
N THR A 328 -4.75 5.34 -20.08
CA THR A 328 -5.42 4.04 -20.13
C THR A 328 -6.74 3.99 -19.37
N GLY A 329 -7.03 5.00 -18.54
CA GLY A 329 -8.17 5.02 -17.63
C GLY A 329 -8.05 4.03 -16.45
N LYS A 330 -6.94 3.31 -16.32
CA LYS A 330 -6.72 2.38 -15.21
C LYS A 330 -6.62 3.14 -13.90
N THR A 331 -7.29 2.62 -12.87
CA THR A 331 -7.22 3.13 -11.50
C THR A 331 -6.71 2.04 -10.58
N LEU A 332 -5.87 2.40 -9.62
CA LEU A 332 -5.39 1.49 -8.60
C LEU A 332 -5.20 2.22 -7.28
N GLN A 333 -5.29 1.49 -6.18
CA GLN A 333 -4.96 2.00 -4.85
C GLN A 333 -3.65 1.36 -4.39
N ILE A 334 -2.77 2.18 -3.83
CA ILE A 334 -1.50 1.71 -3.27
C ILE A 334 -1.34 2.18 -1.82
N VAL A 335 -0.56 1.43 -1.08
CA VAL A 335 0.03 1.85 0.19
C VAL A 335 1.54 1.94 0.03
N ALA A 336 2.11 3.13 0.22
CA ALA A 336 3.54 3.37 0.17
C ALA A 336 4.10 3.44 1.59
N ALA A 337 5.16 2.70 1.87
CA ALA A 337 5.86 2.73 3.15
C ALA A 337 6.94 3.80 3.14
N MET A 338 6.81 4.79 4.01
CA MET A 338 7.82 5.83 4.18
C MET A 338 8.70 5.51 5.37
N THR A 339 9.95 5.20 5.12
CA THR A 339 10.89 4.69 6.12
C THR A 339 12.02 5.67 6.45
N GLN A 340 12.17 6.75 5.66
CA GLN A 340 13.17 7.80 5.85
C GLN A 340 12.62 9.18 5.49
N GLY A 341 13.21 10.24 6.06
CA GLY A 341 12.93 11.65 5.76
C GLY A 341 12.10 12.36 6.81
N GLU A 342 11.51 13.50 6.46
CA GLU A 342 10.66 14.33 7.33
C GLU A 342 9.22 14.32 6.82
N ILE A 343 8.24 14.28 7.72
CA ILE A 343 6.81 14.25 7.38
C ILE A 343 6.17 15.64 7.21
N LYS A 344 6.96 16.71 7.35
CA LYS A 344 6.45 18.10 7.44
C LYS A 344 5.50 18.52 6.32
N ASN A 345 5.78 18.04 5.09
CA ASN A 345 5.02 18.44 3.89
C ASN A 345 4.03 17.36 3.42
N LEU A 346 3.80 16.31 4.20
CA LEU A 346 2.88 15.25 3.86
C LEU A 346 1.51 15.52 4.46
N SER A 347 0.51 15.60 3.60
CA SER A 347 -0.88 15.84 3.99
C SER A 347 -1.83 15.04 3.09
N ILE A 348 -3.02 14.79 3.59
CA ILE A 348 -4.11 14.24 2.78
C ILE A 348 -4.44 15.23 1.66
N GLY A 349 -4.67 14.75 0.45
CA GLY A 349 -4.90 15.55 -0.75
C GLY A 349 -3.62 15.98 -1.47
N LYS A 350 -2.42 15.63 -0.97
CA LYS A 350 -1.18 15.92 -1.68
C LYS A 350 -1.04 15.05 -2.92
N ASN A 351 -0.62 15.66 -4.03
CA ASN A 351 -0.36 14.98 -5.28
C ASN A 351 1.08 14.42 -5.33
N ALA A 352 1.22 13.30 -6.01
CA ALA A 352 2.45 12.57 -6.23
C ALA A 352 2.40 11.88 -7.60
N VAL A 353 3.47 11.21 -8.00
CA VAL A 353 3.50 10.37 -9.20
C VAL A 353 3.93 8.96 -8.80
N PHE A 354 3.17 7.97 -9.24
CA PHE A 354 3.49 6.57 -9.07
C PHE A 354 3.90 5.96 -10.41
N TYR A 355 5.03 5.27 -10.41
CA TYR A 355 5.52 4.49 -11.53
C TYR A 355 5.40 3.01 -11.17
N ASP A 356 4.68 2.25 -11.99
CA ASP A 356 4.64 0.81 -11.83
C ASP A 356 5.88 0.14 -12.44
N ASN A 357 6.03 -1.17 -12.22
CA ASN A 357 7.18 -1.92 -12.73
C ASN A 357 7.11 -2.14 -14.25
N ASP A 358 5.95 -1.95 -14.89
CA ASP A 358 5.76 -1.99 -16.33
C ASP A 358 6.13 -0.67 -17.02
N GLY A 359 6.54 0.34 -16.24
CA GLY A 359 6.92 1.67 -16.73
C GLY A 359 5.74 2.60 -17.02
N LEU A 360 4.53 2.28 -16.57
CA LEU A 360 3.38 3.18 -16.66
C LEU A 360 3.39 4.20 -15.53
N ASP A 361 3.04 5.43 -15.86
CA ASP A 361 2.93 6.55 -14.93
C ASP A 361 1.48 6.80 -14.50
N TYR A 362 1.28 7.05 -13.21
CA TYR A 362 -0.02 7.32 -12.60
C TYR A 362 0.02 8.61 -11.79
N ASP A 363 -0.99 9.46 -11.97
CA ASP A 363 -1.23 10.57 -11.06
C ASP A 363 -1.74 10.01 -9.73
N ALA A 364 -0.96 10.18 -8.68
CA ALA A 364 -1.27 9.69 -7.34
C ALA A 364 -1.73 10.83 -6.44
N THR A 365 -2.79 10.60 -5.64
CA THR A 365 -3.25 11.54 -4.63
C THR A 365 -3.34 10.83 -3.28
N VAL A 366 -2.74 11.44 -2.25
CA VAL A 366 -2.75 10.88 -0.88
C VAL A 366 -4.16 10.97 -0.30
N THR A 367 -4.75 9.83 0.04
CA THR A 367 -6.10 9.73 0.59
C THR A 367 -6.10 9.52 2.10
N LYS A 368 -5.11 8.78 2.63
CA LYS A 368 -5.00 8.46 4.05
C LYS A 368 -3.56 8.34 4.49
N ILE A 369 -3.30 8.68 5.75
CA ILE A 369 -1.97 8.59 6.36
C ILE A 369 -2.09 7.82 7.67
N ILE A 370 -1.23 6.79 7.86
CA ILE A 370 -1.01 6.17 9.16
C ILE A 370 0.27 6.75 9.74
N ASP A 371 0.12 7.59 10.78
CA ASP A 371 1.23 8.32 11.38
C ASP A 371 1.99 7.45 12.39
N ASN A 372 3.21 7.05 12.02
CA ASN A 372 4.17 6.40 12.88
C ASN A 372 5.54 7.12 12.78
N PRO A 373 6.38 7.07 13.81
CA PRO A 373 7.67 7.77 13.77
C PRO A 373 8.58 7.17 12.69
N ILE A 374 9.13 8.06 11.85
CA ILE A 374 10.08 7.69 10.80
C ILE A 374 11.53 7.74 11.32
N SER A 375 11.85 8.68 12.23
CA SER A 375 13.19 8.88 12.77
C SER A 375 13.17 9.33 14.24
N ILE A 376 14.26 9.05 14.95
CA ILE A 376 14.47 9.53 16.33
C ILE A 376 14.57 11.06 16.36
N ARG A 377 15.19 11.67 15.34
CA ARG A 377 15.28 13.14 15.21
C ARG A 377 13.90 13.79 15.15
N GLN A 378 12.97 13.20 14.40
CA GLN A 378 11.59 13.67 14.32
C GLN A 378 10.90 13.55 15.69
N ALA A 379 11.10 12.43 16.37
CA ALA A 379 10.52 12.20 17.70
C ALA A 379 11.00 13.21 18.76
N PHE A 380 12.25 13.66 18.67
CA PHE A 380 12.78 14.72 19.52
C PHE A 380 11.97 16.02 19.39
N TRP A 381 11.63 16.41 18.15
CA TRP A 381 10.89 17.64 17.89
C TRP A 381 9.36 17.51 18.04
N THR A 382 8.84 16.29 18.16
CA THR A 382 7.38 16.03 18.22
C THR A 382 6.67 16.77 19.36
N PRO A 383 7.17 16.81 20.62
CA PRO A 383 6.51 17.53 21.71
C PRO A 383 6.39 19.02 21.41
N TYR A 384 7.44 19.63 20.85
CA TYR A 384 7.49 21.07 20.54
C TYR A 384 6.55 21.41 19.38
N ARG A 385 6.47 20.56 18.36
CA ARG A 385 5.52 20.72 17.25
C ARG A 385 4.07 20.62 17.73
N LYS A 386 3.77 19.66 18.59
CA LYS A 386 2.42 19.53 19.19
C LYS A 386 2.04 20.77 19.98
N LEU A 387 2.98 21.32 20.74
CA LEU A 387 2.75 22.56 21.48
C LEU A 387 2.54 23.74 20.53
N ALA A 388 3.36 23.89 19.50
CA ALA A 388 3.22 24.94 18.50
C ALA A 388 1.86 24.87 17.78
N ASN A 389 1.47 23.69 17.31
CA ASN A 389 0.18 23.47 16.65
C ASN A 389 -1.00 23.75 17.60
N TRP A 390 -0.90 23.35 18.87
CA TRP A 390 -1.91 23.66 19.87
C TRP A 390 -2.06 25.18 20.11
N ILE A 391 -0.94 25.91 20.18
CA ILE A 391 -0.94 27.37 20.30
C ILE A 391 -1.59 27.99 19.05
N GLU A 392 -1.20 27.54 17.86
CA GLU A 392 -1.74 28.02 16.59
C GLU A 392 -3.25 27.75 16.49
N GLU A 393 -3.71 26.55 16.87
CA GLU A 393 -5.13 26.21 16.89
C GLU A 393 -5.91 27.10 17.87
N LYS A 394 -5.35 27.39 19.05
CA LYS A 394 -5.97 28.30 20.02
C LYS A 394 -6.04 29.72 19.49
N ILE A 395 -4.98 30.21 18.85
CA ILE A 395 -4.94 31.53 18.23
C ILE A 395 -5.98 31.62 17.11
N ASN A 396 -6.02 30.64 16.23
CA ASN A 396 -6.95 30.57 15.09
C ASN A 396 -8.42 30.49 15.55
N LYS A 397 -8.71 29.67 16.59
CA LYS A 397 -10.05 29.64 17.22
C LYS A 397 -10.44 30.99 17.80
N SER A 398 -9.52 31.62 18.53
CA SER A 398 -9.78 32.94 19.10
C SER A 398 -9.96 34.05 18.06
N ALA A 399 -9.25 33.95 16.93
CA ALA A 399 -9.42 34.84 15.77
C ALA A 399 -10.77 34.59 15.10
N ALA A 400 -11.11 33.35 14.79
CA ALA A 400 -12.40 32.98 14.18
C ALA A 400 -13.61 33.34 15.04
N GLU A 401 -13.53 33.15 16.38
CA GLU A 401 -14.58 33.58 17.31
C GLU A 401 -14.72 35.11 17.39
N LYS A 402 -13.63 35.87 17.21
CA LYS A 402 -13.65 37.32 17.15
C LYS A 402 -14.25 37.79 15.81
N ASP A 403 -13.88 37.16 14.71
CA ASP A 403 -14.40 37.47 13.37
C ASP A 403 -15.90 37.13 13.28
N ALA A 404 -16.34 35.99 13.84
CA ALA A 404 -17.75 35.61 13.89
C ALA A 404 -18.56 36.61 14.74
N LYS A 405 -18.05 37.02 15.93
CA LYS A 405 -18.70 38.04 16.77
C LYS A 405 -18.73 39.42 16.12
N ALA A 406 -17.68 39.79 15.39
CA ALA A 406 -17.66 41.05 14.63
C ALA A 406 -18.64 41.01 13.46
N PHE A 407 -18.83 39.86 12.82
CA PHE A 407 -19.80 39.68 11.73
C PHE A 407 -21.24 39.68 12.25
N ASP A 408 -21.52 39.01 13.39
CA ASP A 408 -22.83 39.04 14.06
C ASP A 408 -23.18 40.45 14.56
N ASP A 409 -22.20 41.21 15.06
CA ASP A 409 -22.37 42.59 15.50
C ASP A 409 -22.61 43.56 14.31
N LEU A 410 -22.02 43.27 13.13
CA LEU A 410 -22.25 44.00 11.89
C LEU A 410 -23.62 43.69 11.29
N THR A 411 -24.04 42.43 11.29
CA THR A 411 -25.38 42.02 10.83
C THR A 411 -26.48 42.55 11.75
N ALA A 412 -26.30 42.45 13.05
CA ALA A 412 -27.24 43.04 14.02
C ALA A 412 -27.36 44.58 13.89
N LYS A 413 -26.27 45.27 13.57
CA LYS A 413 -26.28 46.71 13.25
C LYS A 413 -26.93 47.05 11.93
N ALA A 414 -26.77 46.17 10.91
CA ALA A 414 -27.44 46.35 9.63
C ALA A 414 -28.96 46.13 9.75
N ASP A 415 -29.38 45.12 10.51
CA ASP A 415 -30.81 44.86 10.76
C ASP A 415 -31.45 45.95 11.67
N ALA A 416 -30.70 46.49 12.63
CA ALA A 416 -31.15 47.61 13.49
C ALA A 416 -31.22 48.92 12.69
N ALA A 417 -30.35 49.15 11.69
CA ALA A 417 -30.38 50.33 10.84
C ALA A 417 -31.54 50.29 9.82
N ALA A 418 -32.11 49.12 9.53
CA ALA A 418 -33.27 48.96 8.68
C ALA A 418 -34.61 49.15 9.42
N ALA A 419 -34.62 49.23 10.75
CA ALA A 419 -35.85 49.22 11.55
C ALA A 419 -36.23 50.53 12.20
N ASP A 420 -35.36 51.59 12.39
CA ASP A 420 -35.80 52.90 12.87
C ASP A 420 -34.70 53.98 12.77
N PRO A 421 -34.93 55.17 12.18
CA PRO A 421 -33.90 56.22 12.01
C PRO A 421 -33.73 57.18 13.19
N ALA A 422 -34.18 56.86 14.40
CA ALA A 422 -34.09 57.79 15.55
C ALA A 422 -33.84 57.10 16.88
N ALA A 423 -32.63 56.60 17.13
CA ALA A 423 -32.12 56.44 18.51
C ALA A 423 -30.59 56.22 18.50
N GLU A 424 -29.83 57.30 18.67
CA GLU A 424 -28.43 57.24 19.11
C GLU A 424 -28.35 56.66 20.52
N LYS A 425 -28.02 55.35 20.66
CA LYS A 425 -27.46 54.79 21.89
C LYS A 425 -26.08 54.26 21.63
N LYS A 426 -25.09 55.01 22.08
CA LYS A 426 -23.69 54.55 22.15
C LYS A 426 -23.64 53.19 22.86
N PRO A 427 -23.00 52.16 22.26
CA PRO A 427 -22.80 50.90 22.98
C PRO A 427 -21.86 51.15 24.13
N ALA A 428 -22.34 50.91 25.35
CA ALA A 428 -21.51 50.89 26.56
C ALA A 428 -20.51 49.73 26.39
N PHE A 429 -19.24 50.09 26.25
CA PHE A 429 -18.12 49.16 26.27
C PHE A 429 -18.15 48.43 27.61
N ASP A 430 -18.41 47.13 27.60
CA ASP A 430 -18.61 46.33 28.82
C ASP A 430 -17.26 46.06 29.49
N ILE A 431 -16.76 47.08 30.19
CA ILE A 431 -15.50 47.11 30.92
C ILE A 431 -15.41 45.95 31.93
N ALA A 432 -16.56 45.48 32.43
CA ALA A 432 -16.60 44.39 33.42
C ALA A 432 -16.19 43.04 32.86
N LYS A 433 -16.57 42.72 31.60
CA LYS A 433 -16.15 41.48 30.94
C LYS A 433 -14.66 41.49 30.59
N PHE A 434 -14.13 42.63 30.19
CA PHE A 434 -12.70 42.78 29.94
C PHE A 434 -11.88 42.75 31.23
N ALA A 435 -12.37 43.35 32.33
CA ALA A 435 -11.70 43.29 33.61
C ALA A 435 -11.53 41.85 34.13
N GLY A 436 -12.56 41.00 33.94
CA GLY A 436 -12.46 39.56 34.27
C GLY A 436 -11.43 38.79 33.48
N ILE A 437 -11.32 39.05 32.17
CA ILE A 437 -10.32 38.42 31.30
C ILE A 437 -8.91 38.91 31.67
N PHE A 438 -8.72 40.21 31.91
CA PHE A 438 -7.43 40.76 32.34
C PHE A 438 -7.03 40.29 33.72
N ALA A 439 -7.99 40.12 34.66
CA ALA A 439 -7.73 39.54 35.96
C ALA A 439 -7.31 38.07 35.89
N ALA A 440 -7.96 37.25 35.02
CA ALA A 440 -7.58 35.87 34.79
C ALA A 440 -6.19 35.74 34.13
N ILE A 441 -5.89 36.59 33.16
CA ILE A 441 -4.57 36.67 32.54
C ILE A 441 -3.52 37.14 33.54
N GLY A 442 -3.85 38.15 34.33
CA GLY A 442 -2.98 38.67 35.38
C GLY A 442 -2.66 37.64 36.48
N MET A 443 -3.66 36.85 36.91
CA MET A 443 -3.43 35.74 37.85
C MET A 443 -2.58 34.63 37.22
N ALA A 444 -2.83 34.26 35.96
CA ALA A 444 -2.04 33.27 35.27
C ALA A 444 -0.58 33.73 35.08
N LEU A 445 -0.37 34.99 34.68
CA LEU A 445 0.97 35.60 34.58
C LEU A 445 1.63 35.74 35.95
N GLY A 446 0.86 36.06 37.01
CA GLY A 446 1.35 36.11 38.39
C GLY A 446 1.83 34.75 38.89
N MET A 447 1.09 33.68 38.65
CA MET A 447 1.52 32.31 38.99
C MET A 447 2.76 31.88 38.21
N ILE A 448 2.82 32.23 36.94
CA ILE A 448 4.01 31.94 36.10
C ILE A 448 5.18 32.79 36.62
N GLY A 449 4.97 34.06 36.95
CA GLY A 449 6.00 34.94 37.48
C GLY A 449 6.57 34.45 38.81
N THR A 450 5.71 34.01 39.75
CA THR A 450 6.18 33.43 41.03
C THR A 450 6.91 32.11 40.85
N ALA A 451 6.47 31.26 39.95
CA ALA A 451 7.18 30.01 39.60
C ALA A 451 8.56 30.30 38.98
N LEU A 452 8.64 31.27 38.05
CA LEU A 452 9.89 31.71 37.44
C LEU A 452 10.82 32.35 38.50
N ALA A 453 10.31 33.17 39.41
CA ALA A 453 11.09 33.77 40.49
C ALA A 453 11.64 32.70 41.45
N ALA A 454 10.85 31.69 41.80
CA ALA A 454 11.30 30.56 42.61
C ALA A 454 12.40 29.74 41.92
N VAL A 455 12.28 29.49 40.60
CA VAL A 455 13.32 28.84 39.80
C VAL A 455 14.57 29.70 39.73
N ALA A 456 14.44 31.02 39.47
CA ALA A 456 15.57 31.94 39.39
C ALA A 456 16.31 32.02 40.75
N LYS A 457 15.58 32.06 41.87
CA LYS A 457 16.19 32.04 43.22
C LYS A 457 16.89 30.70 43.50
N GLY A 458 16.32 29.58 43.09
CA GLY A 458 16.96 28.25 43.19
C GLY A 458 18.20 28.10 42.35
N MET A 459 18.30 28.85 41.25
CA MET A 459 19.42 28.80 40.30
C MET A 459 20.50 29.87 40.57
N SER A 460 20.28 30.83 41.42
CA SER A 460 21.17 31.98 41.67
C SER A 460 22.60 31.60 42.16
N GLY A 461 22.80 30.36 42.62
CA GLY A 461 24.12 29.84 43.03
C GLY A 461 24.82 28.97 42.00
N PHE A 462 24.26 28.84 40.79
CA PHE A 462 24.82 27.94 39.79
C PHE A 462 25.99 28.56 39.01
N LEU A 463 27.02 27.74 38.74
CA LEU A 463 28.07 28.08 37.79
C LEU A 463 27.51 28.04 36.34
N TRP A 464 28.06 28.86 35.43
CA TRP A 464 27.54 29.00 34.07
C TRP A 464 27.32 27.65 33.33
N TRP A 465 28.16 26.67 33.54
CA TRP A 465 28.04 25.35 32.94
C TRP A 465 26.88 24.51 33.53
N GLN A 466 26.47 24.78 34.77
CA GLN A 466 25.34 24.11 35.39
C GLN A 466 24.01 24.54 34.76
N TYR A 467 23.89 25.78 34.29
CA TYR A 467 22.73 26.22 33.51
C TYR A 467 22.60 25.45 32.19
N VAL A 468 23.72 25.19 31.52
CA VAL A 468 23.71 24.35 30.29
C VAL A 468 23.25 22.94 30.59
N ILE A 469 23.73 22.35 31.69
CA ILE A 469 23.29 21.01 32.11
C ILE A 469 21.79 21.00 32.43
N VAL A 470 21.30 21.96 33.20
CA VAL A 470 19.86 22.06 33.54
C VAL A 470 19.02 22.19 32.28
N PHE A 471 19.43 23.03 31.34
CA PHE A 471 18.74 23.20 30.06
C PHE A 471 18.72 21.88 29.25
N VAL A 472 19.84 21.21 29.14
CA VAL A 472 19.91 19.89 28.47
C VAL A 472 19.05 18.84 29.18
N CYS A 473 19.05 18.82 30.53
CA CYS A 473 18.19 17.93 31.30
C CYS A 473 16.69 18.19 31.04
N ILE A 474 16.27 19.44 31.00
CA ILE A 474 14.89 19.81 30.68
C ILE A 474 14.53 19.33 29.28
N LEU A 475 15.38 19.57 28.27
CA LEU A 475 15.17 19.08 26.92
C LEU A 475 15.04 17.55 26.87
N LEU A 476 15.90 16.83 27.61
CA LEU A 476 15.86 15.37 27.67
C LEU A 476 14.62 14.84 28.40
N VAL A 477 14.15 15.52 29.45
CA VAL A 477 12.91 15.14 30.14
C VAL A 477 11.70 15.31 29.24
N ILE A 478 11.63 16.39 28.46
CA ILE A 478 10.52 16.66 27.54
C ILE A 478 10.56 15.72 26.33
N SER A 479 11.72 15.57 25.71
CA SER A 479 11.88 14.81 24.45
C SER A 479 12.22 13.34 24.66
N GLY A 480 12.82 12.98 25.80
CA GLY A 480 13.29 11.63 26.10
C GLY A 480 12.23 10.53 25.95
N PRO A 481 11.06 10.66 26.59
CA PRO A 481 9.99 9.66 26.44
C PRO A 481 9.56 9.46 25.01
N SER A 482 9.43 10.53 24.22
CA SER A 482 9.08 10.49 22.80
C SER A 482 10.16 9.78 21.98
N MET A 483 11.44 10.06 22.24
CA MET A 483 12.57 9.41 21.57
C MET A 483 12.65 7.91 21.88
N ILE A 484 12.44 7.52 23.14
CA ILE A 484 12.45 6.12 23.57
C ILE A 484 11.31 5.35 22.89
N MET A 485 10.09 5.89 22.91
CA MET A 485 8.96 5.28 22.22
C MET A 485 9.20 5.14 20.71
N ALA A 486 9.74 6.17 20.08
CA ALA A 486 10.09 6.13 18.67
C ALA A 486 11.16 5.09 18.38
N TYR A 487 12.20 5.00 19.20
CA TYR A 487 13.25 3.99 19.06
C TYR A 487 12.68 2.56 19.16
N MET A 488 11.80 2.31 20.14
CA MET A 488 11.15 1.01 20.27
C MET A 488 10.27 0.69 19.06
N LYS A 489 9.49 1.65 18.55
CA LYS A 489 8.66 1.46 17.34
C LYS A 489 9.51 1.22 16.10
N LEU A 490 10.59 2.00 15.91
CA LEU A 490 11.47 1.85 14.76
C LEU A 490 12.18 0.48 14.70
N ARG A 491 12.44 -0.13 15.86
CA ARG A 491 13.02 -1.49 15.93
C ARG A 491 12.01 -2.61 15.72
N ARG A 492 10.71 -2.33 15.87
CA ARG A 492 9.62 -3.30 15.77
C ARG A 492 8.78 -3.12 14.50
N ARG A 493 9.26 -2.30 13.54
CA ARG A 493 8.56 -2.15 12.27
C ARG A 493 8.47 -3.50 11.57
N ASN A 494 7.25 -3.91 11.26
CA ASN A 494 6.97 -5.20 10.66
C ASN A 494 6.01 -5.02 9.48
N LEU A 495 6.37 -5.55 8.32
CA LEU A 495 5.54 -5.47 7.11
C LEU A 495 4.39 -6.50 7.13
N ALA A 496 4.52 -7.58 7.90
CA ALA A 496 3.54 -8.67 7.92
C ALA A 496 2.07 -8.20 8.10
N PRO A 497 1.71 -7.24 8.98
CA PRO A 497 0.34 -6.77 9.09
C PRO A 497 -0.19 -6.11 7.81
N VAL A 498 0.67 -5.44 7.04
CA VAL A 498 0.26 -4.82 5.76
C VAL A 498 0.01 -5.89 4.70
N LEU A 499 0.85 -6.91 4.62
CA LEU A 499 0.65 -8.05 3.72
C LEU A 499 -0.59 -8.86 4.12
N ASN A 500 -0.80 -9.09 5.43
CA ASN A 500 -2.01 -9.77 5.91
C ASN A 500 -3.30 -9.01 5.54
N ALA A 501 -3.27 -7.68 5.55
CA ALA A 501 -4.38 -6.86 5.10
C ALA A 501 -4.69 -7.08 3.60
N ASN A 502 -3.70 -7.44 2.79
CA ASN A 502 -3.84 -7.82 1.38
C ASN A 502 -4.16 -9.31 1.16
N GLY A 503 -4.55 -10.04 2.19
CA GLY A 503 -4.94 -11.45 2.06
C GLY A 503 -3.80 -12.45 2.11
N TRP A 504 -2.57 -12.01 2.46
CA TRP A 504 -1.48 -12.92 2.75
C TRP A 504 -1.66 -13.56 4.14
N ALA A 505 -1.17 -14.76 4.33
CA ALA A 505 -1.03 -15.37 5.66
C ALA A 505 0.45 -15.43 6.02
N VAL A 506 0.98 -14.30 6.49
CA VAL A 506 2.41 -14.20 6.86
C VAL A 506 2.63 -14.83 8.24
N ASN A 507 3.48 -15.85 8.28
CA ASN A 507 3.73 -16.67 9.46
C ASN A 507 4.99 -16.23 10.24
N ALA A 508 5.90 -15.48 9.61
CA ALA A 508 7.12 -14.98 10.24
C ALA A 508 7.21 -13.44 10.13
N ASP A 509 7.85 -12.81 11.11
CA ASP A 509 8.03 -11.36 11.09
C ASP A 509 8.80 -10.88 9.85
N ALA A 510 8.29 -9.84 9.18
CA ALA A 510 8.95 -9.12 8.10
C ALA A 510 9.49 -7.78 8.62
N ILE A 511 10.62 -7.84 9.36
CA ILE A 511 11.15 -6.70 10.11
C ILE A 511 11.85 -5.71 9.16
N ILE A 512 11.52 -4.43 9.27
CA ILE A 512 12.22 -3.34 8.59
C ILE A 512 13.16 -2.65 9.57
N SER A 513 14.42 -3.05 9.55
CA SER A 513 15.48 -2.41 10.35
C SER A 513 15.72 -0.96 9.89
N VAL A 514 16.35 -0.13 10.72
CA VAL A 514 16.64 1.27 10.35
C VAL A 514 17.60 1.37 9.15
N PRO A 515 18.66 0.56 9.04
CA PRO A 515 19.51 0.57 7.84
C PRO A 515 18.73 0.13 6.59
N PHE A 516 18.02 -0.99 6.64
CA PHE A 516 17.22 -1.48 5.53
C PHE A 516 16.09 -0.51 5.13
N GLY A 517 15.46 0.17 6.10
CA GLY A 517 14.46 1.20 5.77
C GLY A 517 15.03 2.37 4.97
N ARG A 518 16.35 2.61 4.97
CA ARG A 518 16.95 3.66 4.15
C ARG A 518 17.02 3.29 2.67
N THR A 519 17.08 2.03 2.33
CA THR A 519 17.03 1.58 0.93
C THR A 519 15.61 1.58 0.39
N LEU A 520 14.60 1.40 1.24
CA LEU A 520 13.18 1.42 0.84
C LEU A 520 12.61 2.82 0.58
N THR A 521 13.24 3.87 1.12
CA THR A 521 12.86 5.27 0.84
C THR A 521 14.11 6.08 0.61
N GLU A 522 14.35 6.48 -0.62
CA GLU A 522 15.48 7.31 -1.01
C GLU A 522 15.12 8.79 -0.94
N GLN A 523 16.10 9.59 -0.50
CA GLN A 523 16.00 11.04 -0.51
C GLN A 523 16.88 11.61 -1.61
N VAL A 524 16.45 12.72 -2.23
CA VAL A 524 17.28 13.43 -3.20
C VAL A 524 18.62 13.80 -2.59
N ALA A 525 19.69 13.30 -3.18
CA ALA A 525 21.06 13.73 -2.92
C ALA A 525 21.38 14.92 -3.85
N PHE A 526 21.32 16.14 -3.31
CA PHE A 526 21.74 17.29 -4.09
C PHE A 526 23.25 17.26 -4.30
N PRO A 527 23.75 17.44 -5.53
CA PRO A 527 25.19 17.62 -5.76
C PRO A 527 25.65 18.83 -4.94
N ILE A 528 26.82 18.74 -4.34
CA ILE A 528 27.43 19.85 -3.55
C ILE A 528 27.73 20.99 -4.52
N ILE A 529 26.71 21.68 -4.97
CA ILE A 529 26.84 22.94 -5.67
C ILE A 529 27.17 23.96 -4.57
N LYS A 530 28.38 24.51 -4.60
CA LYS A 530 28.75 25.69 -3.82
C LYS A 530 27.93 26.88 -4.34
N ILE A 531 26.61 26.87 -4.07
CA ILE A 531 25.80 28.07 -4.27
C ILE A 531 26.33 29.08 -3.27
N LYS A 532 27.05 30.10 -3.76
CA LYS A 532 27.34 31.30 -2.98
C LYS A 532 25.99 31.89 -2.58
N LYS A 533 25.41 31.41 -1.47
CA LYS A 533 24.29 32.09 -0.87
C LYS A 533 24.77 33.51 -0.61
N LYS A 534 24.13 34.49 -1.23
CA LYS A 534 24.25 35.92 -0.88
C LYS A 534 23.61 36.05 0.53
N GLY A 535 24.25 35.42 1.50
CA GLY A 535 23.87 35.55 2.90
C GLY A 535 24.39 36.86 3.44
N LEU A 536 23.77 37.36 4.49
CA LEU A 536 24.27 38.51 5.26
C LEU A 536 25.77 38.38 5.48
N LYS A 537 26.49 39.46 5.21
CA LYS A 537 27.94 39.53 5.42
C LYS A 537 28.28 39.01 6.83
N PRO A 538 29.43 38.36 7.05
CA PRO A 538 29.76 37.78 8.37
C PRO A 538 29.61 38.78 9.53
N TRP A 539 30.01 40.02 9.31
CA TRP A 539 29.86 41.09 10.31
C TRP A 539 28.38 41.37 10.67
N ALA A 540 27.44 41.28 9.70
CA ALA A 540 26.01 41.49 9.96
C ALA A 540 25.41 40.37 10.80
N LYS A 541 25.90 39.13 10.64
CA LYS A 541 25.49 38.00 11.51
C LYS A 541 25.96 38.19 12.95
N TRP A 542 27.20 38.67 13.10
CA TRP A 542 27.74 39.02 14.42
C TRP A 542 26.98 40.18 15.05
N LEU A 543 26.59 41.18 14.27
CA LEU A 543 25.80 42.31 14.74
C LEU A 543 24.40 41.89 15.21
N ILE A 544 23.75 41.02 14.46
CA ILE A 544 22.44 40.43 14.86
C ILE A 544 22.61 39.59 16.13
N ALA A 545 23.64 38.75 16.22
CA ALA A 545 23.92 37.97 17.42
C ALA A 545 24.17 38.85 18.63
N LEU A 546 24.95 39.94 18.46
CA LEU A 546 25.22 40.95 19.52
C LEU A 546 23.94 41.68 19.94
N CYS A 547 23.05 42.06 19.00
CA CYS A 547 21.76 42.64 19.28
C CYS A 547 20.86 41.70 20.07
N VAL A 548 20.80 40.41 19.67
CA VAL A 548 20.01 39.39 20.38
C VAL A 548 20.56 39.19 21.80
N ILE A 549 21.87 39.13 21.97
CA ILE A 549 22.52 39.01 23.29
C ILE A 549 22.22 40.27 24.13
N ALA A 550 22.31 41.46 23.56
CA ALA A 550 22.00 42.70 24.24
C ALA A 550 20.54 42.80 24.69
N ILE A 551 19.59 42.33 23.84
CA ILE A 551 18.18 42.26 24.18
C ILE A 551 17.97 41.26 25.34
N ILE A 552 18.59 40.08 25.28
CA ILE A 552 18.50 39.08 26.34
C ILE A 552 19.07 39.62 27.65
N LEU A 553 20.25 40.27 27.60
CA LEU A 553 20.85 40.93 28.78
C LEU A 553 19.97 42.05 29.30
N GLY A 554 19.38 42.88 28.44
CA GLY A 554 18.45 43.93 28.80
C GLY A 554 17.19 43.38 29.53
N ILE A 555 16.63 42.29 29.02
CA ILE A 555 15.50 41.59 29.66
C ILE A 555 15.92 41.02 31.01
N VAL A 556 17.09 40.39 31.09
CA VAL A 556 17.62 39.86 32.37
C VAL A 556 17.86 40.99 33.39
N CYS A 557 18.47 42.12 32.98
CA CYS A 557 18.65 43.29 33.84
C CYS A 557 17.32 43.91 34.30
N LEU A 558 16.33 43.99 33.39
CA LEU A 558 14.99 44.46 33.71
C LEU A 558 14.32 43.56 34.73
N VAL A 559 14.39 42.25 34.55
CA VAL A 559 13.84 41.25 35.48
C VAL A 559 14.56 41.35 36.86
N LEU A 560 15.89 41.46 36.86
CA LEU A 560 16.67 41.64 38.09
C LEU A 560 16.33 42.94 38.81
N HIS A 561 16.12 44.03 38.06
CA HIS A 561 15.71 45.31 38.61
C HIS A 561 14.28 45.25 39.20
N LEU A 562 13.35 44.60 38.51
CA LEU A 562 11.98 44.38 38.99
C LEU A 562 11.91 43.43 40.20
N CYS A 563 12.87 42.50 40.32
CA CYS A 563 12.99 41.60 41.47
C CYS A 563 13.75 42.20 42.66
N GLY A 564 14.09 43.51 42.64
CA GLY A 564 14.68 44.21 43.80
C GLY A 564 16.16 43.88 44.02
N PHE A 565 16.86 43.35 43.02
CA PHE A 565 18.29 43.11 43.09
C PHE A 565 19.05 44.44 42.84
N CYS A 566 19.44 45.11 43.96
CA CYS A 566 20.20 46.35 43.92
C CYS A 566 21.62 46.10 43.37
N TRP A 567 21.95 46.75 42.28
CA TRP A 567 23.22 46.64 41.58
C TRP A 567 24.44 47.26 42.32
N HIS A 568 24.27 47.56 43.63
CA HIS A 568 25.33 48.22 44.42
C HIS A 568 26.43 47.30 44.96
N CYS A 569 26.40 45.99 44.70
CA CYS A 569 27.43 45.05 45.17
C CYS A 569 28.52 44.64 44.16
N PHE A 570 28.55 45.21 42.95
CA PHE A 570 29.53 44.71 41.93
C PHE A 570 30.64 45.70 41.55
N CYS A 571 30.75 46.82 42.26
CA CYS A 571 31.83 47.78 42.02
C CYS A 571 32.73 47.92 43.24
N PHE A 572 33.28 46.84 43.80
CA PHE A 572 34.46 46.91 44.69
C PHE A 572 34.87 45.49 45.11
N HIS A 573 35.68 44.84 44.31
CA HIS A 573 36.88 44.11 44.77
C HIS A 573 37.69 43.79 43.55
#